data_3af895ce0468be36bb98aebcd69a662a
#
_entry.id   3af895ce0468be36bb98aebcd69a662a
#
_cell.length_a   1.000
_cell.length_b   1.000
_cell.length_c   1.000
_cell.angle_alpha   90.00
_cell.angle_beta   90.00
_cell.angle_gamma   90.00
#
_symmetry.space_group_name_H-M   'P 1'
#
loop_
_entity.id
_entity.type
_entity.pdbx_description
1 polymer ?
#
loop_
_entity_poly.entity_id
_entity_poly.type
_entity_poly.pdbx_seq_one_letter_code
_entity_poly.pdbx_strand_id
1 'polypeptide(L)'
;MSRLELKEDVFDSPAARPPDGRPRQMSTAGIVHDLGNLIQVASSALNHLARDPNVSAAPALGPVIAGAKTALERAGGLVRQTIGAAGGICSDIHQTNVGDCLAEIESLIRSAWDATIRLEVTVGPDLPLIRCDRIGLQNAVLNLLFNARDAMPGGGLISVDVALVPERSTDGQVDIRVEDNGIGMSRETMVRAFDPFFTTKGEGLGGVGLPMVKSFAEEAGGNVTVQSTLGAGTTVTLRLPAIR
;
A
#
# COMPACT_ATOMS: atom_id res chain seq x y z
N MET A 1 -24.63 48.72 65.18
CA MET A 1 -24.95 49.05 63.81
C MET A 1 -23.62 48.91 63.06
N SER A 2 -23.38 47.75 62.50
CA SER A 2 -22.15 47.48 61.76
C SER A 2 -22.51 46.79 60.42
N ARG A 3 -22.07 47.43 59.38
CA ARG A 3 -22.33 47.10 57.97
C ARG A 3 -21.31 46.04 57.55
N LEU A 4 -21.74 44.85 57.23
CA LEU A 4 -20.92 43.78 56.63
C LEU A 4 -20.79 44.06 55.11
N GLU A 5 -19.57 44.35 54.68
CA GLU A 5 -19.15 44.34 53.29
C GLU A 5 -18.78 42.94 52.85
N LEU A 6 -19.56 42.43 51.89
CA LEU A 6 -19.26 41.20 51.16
C LEU A 6 -18.22 41.49 50.07
N LYS A 7 -17.01 40.94 50.17
CA LYS A 7 -16.03 40.90 49.09
C LYS A 7 -16.46 39.78 48.12
N GLU A 8 -16.72 40.16 46.92
CA GLU A 8 -16.84 39.23 45.78
C GLU A 8 -15.41 38.87 45.31
N ASP A 9 -14.95 37.66 45.61
CA ASP A 9 -13.77 37.07 44.96
C ASP A 9 -14.15 36.59 43.59
N VAL A 10 -13.77 37.34 42.56
CA VAL A 10 -13.87 36.97 41.15
C VAL A 10 -12.78 35.92 40.88
N PHE A 11 -13.15 34.64 40.83
CA PHE A 11 -12.33 33.58 40.29
C PHE A 11 -12.28 33.72 38.75
N ASP A 12 -11.16 34.31 38.30
CA ASP A 12 -10.79 34.36 36.90
C ASP A 12 -10.20 32.98 36.55
N SER A 13 -11.06 32.11 36.02
CA SER A 13 -10.70 30.80 35.49
C SER A 13 -10.36 30.96 34.00
N PRO A 14 -9.15 30.64 33.53
CA PRO A 14 -8.85 30.75 32.11
C PRO A 14 -9.71 29.75 31.34
N ALA A 15 -10.63 30.27 30.55
CA ALA A 15 -11.44 29.51 29.63
C ALA A 15 -10.55 28.66 28.73
N ALA A 16 -10.68 27.33 28.85
CA ALA A 16 -10.09 26.38 27.94
C ALA A 16 -10.60 26.69 26.52
N ARG A 17 -9.69 27.07 25.64
CA ARG A 17 -9.98 27.17 24.21
C ARG A 17 -10.47 25.79 23.71
N PRO A 18 -11.59 25.72 23.01
CA PRO A 18 -11.97 24.48 22.35
C PRO A 18 -10.90 24.11 21.32
N PRO A 19 -10.62 22.83 21.12
CA PRO A 19 -9.69 22.38 20.09
C PRO A 19 -10.18 22.88 18.73
N ASP A 20 -9.31 23.59 18.03
CA ASP A 20 -9.55 24.10 16.68
C ASP A 20 -10.04 22.97 15.78
N GLY A 21 -11.33 22.85 15.65
CA GLY A 21 -12.02 21.98 14.70
C GLY A 21 -11.93 22.52 13.27
N ARG A 22 -10.71 22.76 12.78
CA ARG A 22 -10.49 22.93 11.35
C ARG A 22 -10.67 21.58 10.71
N PRO A 23 -11.59 21.40 9.76
CA PRO A 23 -11.66 20.18 8.97
C PRO A 23 -10.27 20.01 8.33
N ARG A 24 -9.61 18.84 8.57
CA ARG A 24 -8.39 18.47 7.86
C ARG A 24 -8.69 18.64 6.37
N GLN A 25 -8.13 19.64 5.75
CA GLN A 25 -8.16 19.77 4.31
C GLN A 25 -7.35 18.57 3.79
N MET A 26 -8.06 17.52 3.36
CA MET A 26 -7.46 16.41 2.62
C MET A 26 -6.78 17.03 1.40
N SER A 27 -5.45 16.87 1.28
CA SER A 27 -4.75 17.37 0.11
C SER A 27 -5.30 16.63 -1.12
N THR A 28 -5.43 17.32 -2.23
CA THR A 28 -5.90 16.73 -3.51
C THR A 28 -5.14 15.46 -3.86
N ALA A 29 -3.88 15.39 -3.46
CA ALA A 29 -3.02 14.23 -3.64
C ALA A 29 -3.36 13.04 -2.76
N GLY A 30 -3.65 13.25 -1.47
CA GLY A 30 -4.14 12.19 -0.61
C GLY A 30 -5.41 11.58 -1.19
N ILE A 31 -6.35 12.42 -1.64
CA ILE A 31 -7.59 11.96 -2.27
C ILE A 31 -7.31 11.15 -3.54
N VAL A 32 -6.39 11.60 -4.37
CA VAL A 32 -6.03 10.95 -5.64
C VAL A 32 -5.33 9.62 -5.37
N HIS A 33 -4.43 9.57 -4.40
CA HIS A 33 -3.76 8.36 -3.96
C HIS A 33 -4.76 7.34 -3.39
N ASP A 34 -5.64 7.75 -2.47
CA ASP A 34 -6.66 6.89 -1.88
C ASP A 34 -7.64 6.37 -2.93
N LEU A 35 -8.00 7.20 -3.91
CA LEU A 35 -8.85 6.80 -5.01
C LEU A 35 -8.16 5.77 -5.92
N GLY A 36 -6.86 5.92 -6.19
CA GLY A 36 -6.05 4.95 -6.92
C GLY A 36 -6.06 3.58 -6.24
N ASN A 37 -5.93 3.56 -4.91
CA ASN A 37 -5.95 2.35 -4.11
C ASN A 37 -7.33 1.68 -4.08
N LEU A 38 -8.40 2.46 -3.91
CA LEU A 38 -9.77 1.94 -3.96
C LEU A 38 -10.08 1.31 -5.33
N ILE A 39 -9.63 1.94 -6.41
CA ILE A 39 -9.76 1.40 -7.77
C ILE A 39 -9.02 0.06 -7.89
N GLN A 40 -7.83 -0.05 -7.31
CA GLN A 40 -7.03 -1.27 -7.37
C GLN A 40 -7.65 -2.41 -6.56
N VAL A 41 -8.11 -2.13 -5.34
CA VAL A 41 -8.83 -3.11 -4.51
C VAL A 41 -10.10 -3.60 -5.22
N ALA A 42 -10.90 -2.67 -5.77
CA ALA A 42 -12.11 -3.00 -6.50
C ALA A 42 -11.82 -3.82 -7.78
N SER A 43 -10.75 -3.49 -8.50
CA SER A 43 -10.31 -4.25 -9.69
C SER A 43 -9.86 -5.66 -9.32
N SER A 44 -9.14 -5.82 -8.21
CA SER A 44 -8.74 -7.12 -7.69
C SER A 44 -9.96 -7.97 -7.29
N ALA A 45 -10.93 -7.40 -6.60
CA ALA A 45 -12.18 -8.07 -6.23
C ALA A 45 -12.98 -8.52 -7.47
N LEU A 46 -13.09 -7.67 -8.50
CA LEU A 46 -13.76 -8.04 -9.76
C LEU A 46 -13.01 -9.13 -10.51
N ASN A 47 -11.68 -9.15 -10.47
CA ASN A 47 -10.88 -10.21 -11.06
C ASN A 47 -11.09 -11.54 -10.34
N HIS A 48 -11.22 -11.51 -9.01
CA HIS A 48 -11.54 -12.69 -8.21
C HIS A 48 -12.94 -13.21 -8.54
N LEU A 49 -13.96 -12.34 -8.56
CA LEU A 49 -15.32 -12.71 -8.96
C LEU A 49 -15.38 -13.27 -10.37
N ALA A 50 -14.63 -12.73 -11.32
CA ALA A 50 -14.60 -13.22 -12.69
C ALA A 50 -14.04 -14.67 -12.83
N ARG A 51 -13.24 -15.11 -11.83
CA ARG A 51 -12.64 -16.46 -11.79
C ARG A 51 -13.47 -17.46 -10.98
N ASP A 52 -14.49 -16.99 -10.23
CA ASP A 52 -15.38 -17.86 -9.46
C ASP A 52 -16.17 -18.79 -10.41
N PRO A 53 -16.13 -20.12 -10.21
CA PRO A 53 -16.86 -21.07 -11.05
C PRO A 53 -18.36 -20.80 -11.10
N ASN A 54 -18.97 -20.33 -10.00
CA ASN A 54 -20.39 -20.03 -9.92
C ASN A 54 -20.74 -18.77 -10.74
N VAL A 55 -19.85 -17.80 -10.77
CA VAL A 55 -19.99 -16.56 -11.56
C VAL A 55 -19.73 -16.84 -13.03
N SER A 56 -18.72 -17.66 -13.34
CA SER A 56 -18.42 -18.10 -14.71
C SER A 56 -19.55 -18.94 -15.33
N ALA A 57 -20.31 -19.67 -14.51
CA ALA A 57 -21.49 -20.43 -14.92
C ALA A 57 -22.75 -19.55 -15.13
N ALA A 58 -22.72 -18.27 -14.81
CA ALA A 58 -23.84 -17.33 -14.93
C ALA A 58 -23.63 -16.36 -16.11
N PRO A 59 -24.13 -16.64 -17.33
CA PRO A 59 -23.86 -15.87 -18.55
C PRO A 59 -24.19 -14.36 -18.42
N ALA A 60 -25.16 -14.03 -17.57
CA ALA A 60 -25.59 -12.64 -17.35
C ALA A 60 -24.58 -11.81 -16.56
N LEU A 61 -23.69 -12.41 -15.77
CA LEU A 61 -22.74 -11.71 -14.92
C LEU A 61 -21.47 -11.30 -15.65
N GLY A 62 -21.07 -12.02 -16.69
CA GLY A 62 -19.88 -11.72 -17.48
C GLY A 62 -19.85 -10.28 -18.02
N PRO A 63 -20.89 -9.82 -18.73
CA PRO A 63 -20.97 -8.43 -19.22
C PRO A 63 -20.97 -7.38 -18.10
N VAL A 64 -21.60 -7.68 -16.97
CA VAL A 64 -21.63 -6.75 -15.81
C VAL A 64 -20.24 -6.58 -15.21
N ILE A 65 -19.51 -7.67 -15.00
CA ILE A 65 -18.13 -7.64 -14.50
C ILE A 65 -17.22 -6.93 -15.49
N ALA A 66 -17.34 -7.21 -16.79
CA ALA A 66 -16.57 -6.54 -17.83
C ALA A 66 -16.85 -5.02 -17.84
N GLY A 67 -18.13 -4.62 -17.74
CA GLY A 67 -18.51 -3.22 -17.64
C GLY A 67 -17.95 -2.52 -16.39
N ALA A 68 -18.00 -3.19 -15.24
CA ALA A 68 -17.43 -2.65 -14.00
C ALA A 68 -15.90 -2.51 -14.10
N LYS A 69 -15.19 -3.46 -14.69
CA LYS A 69 -13.75 -3.37 -14.97
C LYS A 69 -13.45 -2.16 -15.85
N THR A 70 -14.15 -2.01 -16.97
CA THR A 70 -13.98 -0.86 -17.88
C THR A 70 -14.23 0.49 -17.17
N ALA A 71 -15.21 0.55 -16.28
CA ALA A 71 -15.49 1.76 -15.51
C ALA A 71 -14.35 2.10 -14.53
N LEU A 72 -13.79 1.10 -13.84
CA LEU A 72 -12.62 1.26 -12.96
C LEU A 72 -11.37 1.67 -13.75
N GLU A 73 -11.19 1.13 -14.95
CA GLU A 73 -10.09 1.51 -15.86
C GLU A 73 -10.15 2.98 -16.23
N ARG A 74 -11.33 3.45 -16.60
CA ARG A 74 -11.55 4.88 -16.91
C ARG A 74 -11.31 5.77 -15.69
N ALA A 75 -11.81 5.35 -14.51
CA ALA A 75 -11.57 6.07 -13.27
C ALA A 75 -10.08 6.15 -12.93
N GLY A 76 -9.35 5.03 -13.06
CA GLY A 76 -7.89 4.99 -12.89
C GLY A 76 -7.15 5.88 -13.88
N GLY A 77 -7.62 5.97 -15.13
CA GLY A 77 -7.11 6.90 -16.14
C GLY A 77 -7.25 8.37 -15.74
N LEU A 78 -8.41 8.76 -15.26
CA LEU A 78 -8.68 10.12 -14.78
C LEU A 78 -7.83 10.48 -13.56
N VAL A 79 -7.69 9.56 -12.60
CA VAL A 79 -6.81 9.74 -11.43
C VAL A 79 -5.38 9.99 -11.87
N ARG A 80 -4.83 9.19 -12.79
CA ARG A 80 -3.48 9.38 -13.33
C ARG A 80 -3.29 10.71 -14.06
N GLN A 81 -4.28 11.14 -14.82
CA GLN A 81 -4.25 12.44 -15.51
C GLN A 81 -4.22 13.59 -14.51
N THR A 82 -4.91 13.45 -13.37
CA THR A 82 -4.91 14.46 -12.30
C THR A 82 -3.56 14.53 -11.58
N ILE A 83 -2.89 13.37 -11.36
CA ILE A 83 -1.54 13.30 -10.77
C ILE A 83 -0.51 14.00 -11.70
N GLY A 84 -0.57 13.73 -12.98
CA GLY A 84 0.35 14.34 -13.97
C GLY A 84 0.22 15.86 -14.06
N ALA A 85 -0.95 16.41 -13.75
CA ALA A 85 -1.21 17.85 -13.76
C ALA A 85 -0.90 18.56 -12.43
N ALA A 86 -0.85 17.81 -11.32
CA ALA A 86 -0.69 18.33 -9.95
C ALA A 86 0.76 18.17 -9.42
N GLY A 87 1.77 18.21 -10.27
CA GLY A 87 3.17 18.06 -9.88
C GLY A 87 3.54 18.89 -8.65
N GLY A 88 3.70 18.23 -7.52
CA GLY A 88 4.16 18.82 -6.26
C GLY A 88 3.23 18.59 -5.08
N ILE A 89 3.20 17.36 -4.54
CA ILE A 89 2.41 17.06 -3.35
C ILE A 89 3.36 16.65 -2.23
N CYS A 90 3.44 17.49 -1.19
CA CYS A 90 3.99 17.09 0.10
C CYS A 90 3.11 15.98 0.67
N SER A 91 3.55 14.73 0.57
CA SER A 91 3.07 13.66 1.45
C SER A 91 3.34 14.08 2.90
N ASP A 92 2.39 13.89 3.80
CA ASP A 92 2.64 14.03 5.24
C ASP A 92 3.62 12.91 5.65
N ILE A 93 4.91 13.20 5.53
CA ILE A 93 5.99 12.26 5.88
C ILE A 93 6.07 12.18 7.39
N HIS A 94 5.64 11.08 7.95
CA HIS A 94 5.69 10.79 9.37
C HIS A 94 6.70 9.68 9.70
N GLN A 95 7.05 9.58 10.98
CA GLN A 95 7.76 8.41 11.49
C GLN A 95 6.80 7.23 11.52
N THR A 96 7.12 6.18 10.78
CA THR A 96 6.26 5.00 10.62
C THR A 96 6.93 3.76 11.22
N ASN A 97 6.19 3.04 12.07
CA ASN A 97 6.57 1.70 12.54
C ASN A 97 6.15 0.67 11.49
N VAL A 98 7.12 -0.01 10.90
CA VAL A 98 6.89 -1.02 9.87
C VAL A 98 6.14 -2.23 10.42
N GLY A 99 6.48 -2.66 11.65
CA GLY A 99 5.84 -3.81 12.29
C GLY A 99 4.34 -3.60 12.50
N ASP A 100 3.94 -2.42 13.01
CA ASP A 100 2.53 -2.08 13.21
C ASP A 100 1.77 -2.03 11.88
N CYS A 101 2.42 -1.48 10.83
CA CYS A 101 1.85 -1.40 9.50
C CYS A 101 1.60 -2.81 8.91
N LEU A 102 2.58 -3.72 9.06
CA LEU A 102 2.46 -5.10 8.57
C LEU A 102 1.43 -5.90 9.35
N ALA A 103 1.32 -5.72 10.66
CA ALA A 103 0.31 -6.41 11.47
C ALA A 103 -1.13 -6.07 11.01
N GLU A 104 -1.38 -4.81 10.65
CA GLU A 104 -2.67 -4.39 10.09
C GLU A 104 -2.93 -5.04 8.72
N ILE A 105 -1.92 -5.04 7.84
CA ILE A 105 -2.01 -5.68 6.52
C ILE A 105 -2.24 -7.18 6.67
N GLU A 106 -1.50 -7.86 7.53
CA GLU A 106 -1.64 -9.30 7.78
C GLU A 106 -3.06 -9.64 8.24
N SER A 107 -3.62 -8.88 9.18
CA SER A 107 -4.98 -9.06 9.66
C SER A 107 -6.01 -8.92 8.53
N LEU A 108 -5.84 -7.92 7.66
CA LEU A 108 -6.70 -7.69 6.52
C LEU A 108 -6.63 -8.85 5.52
N ILE A 109 -5.42 -9.28 5.17
CA ILE A 109 -5.18 -10.33 4.17
C ILE A 109 -5.70 -11.68 4.67
N ARG A 110 -5.44 -12.05 5.93
CA ARG A 110 -5.93 -13.30 6.53
C ARG A 110 -7.45 -13.40 6.54
N SER A 111 -8.15 -12.27 6.63
CA SER A 111 -9.62 -12.25 6.58
C SER A 111 -10.20 -12.32 5.15
N ALA A 112 -9.43 -11.89 4.14
CA ALA A 112 -9.91 -11.70 2.78
C ALA A 112 -9.47 -12.81 1.81
N TRP A 113 -8.37 -13.52 2.11
CA TRP A 113 -7.85 -14.57 1.22
C TRP A 113 -8.31 -15.95 1.62
N ASP A 114 -8.45 -16.81 0.64
CA ASP A 114 -8.74 -18.22 0.85
C ASP A 114 -7.51 -18.99 1.37
N ALA A 115 -7.73 -20.20 1.86
CA ALA A 115 -6.70 -21.03 2.46
C ALA A 115 -5.67 -21.59 1.44
N THR A 116 -5.81 -21.30 0.16
CA THR A 116 -4.87 -21.78 -0.88
C THR A 116 -3.56 -20.98 -0.86
N ILE A 117 -3.60 -19.75 -0.35
CA ILE A 117 -2.42 -18.91 -0.18
C ILE A 117 -2.04 -18.87 1.30
N ARG A 118 -0.86 -19.37 1.62
CA ARG A 118 -0.26 -19.26 2.95
C ARG A 118 0.58 -18.00 3.03
N LEU A 119 0.29 -17.13 4.00
CA LEU A 119 1.06 -15.93 4.30
C LEU A 119 1.85 -16.13 5.59
N GLU A 120 3.17 -15.98 5.52
CA GLU A 120 4.10 -15.95 6.65
C GLU A 120 4.71 -14.57 6.76
N VAL A 121 4.66 -13.96 7.96
CA VAL A 121 5.21 -12.63 8.22
C VAL A 121 6.21 -12.73 9.35
N THR A 122 7.43 -12.31 9.11
CA THR A 122 8.52 -12.28 10.09
C THR A 122 9.02 -10.84 10.22
N VAL A 123 8.94 -10.29 11.42
CA VAL A 123 9.44 -8.95 11.72
C VAL A 123 10.64 -9.09 12.66
N GLY A 124 11.78 -8.56 12.22
CA GLY A 124 13.00 -8.54 13.03
C GLY A 124 12.82 -7.78 14.35
N PRO A 125 13.60 -8.09 15.39
CA PRO A 125 13.57 -7.37 16.64
C PRO A 125 14.10 -5.93 16.48
N ASP A 126 13.65 -5.04 17.33
CA ASP A 126 14.18 -3.67 17.51
C ASP A 126 14.32 -2.88 16.20
N LEU A 127 13.35 -3.01 15.30
CA LEU A 127 13.35 -2.25 14.07
C LEU A 127 13.22 -0.75 14.35
N PRO A 128 14.06 0.09 13.74
CA PRO A 128 13.93 1.53 13.82
C PRO A 128 12.67 2.00 13.08
N LEU A 129 12.24 3.21 13.38
CA LEU A 129 11.22 3.88 12.57
C LEU A 129 11.77 4.21 11.18
N ILE A 130 10.89 4.33 10.22
CA ILE A 130 11.22 4.82 8.88
C ILE A 130 10.47 6.12 8.61
N ARG A 131 11.01 6.95 7.73
CA ARG A 131 10.40 8.21 7.35
C ARG A 131 9.64 8.07 6.05
N CYS A 132 8.34 7.84 6.14
CA CYS A 132 7.49 7.72 4.96
C CYS A 132 6.03 8.03 5.27
N ASP A 133 5.21 8.17 4.23
CA ASP A 133 3.76 8.11 4.35
C ASP A 133 3.32 6.68 4.71
N ARG A 134 2.60 6.55 5.84
CA ARG A 134 2.10 5.24 6.32
C ARG A 134 1.17 4.58 5.32
N ILE A 135 0.26 5.34 4.72
CA ILE A 135 -0.70 4.82 3.74
C ILE A 135 0.05 4.39 2.48
N GLY A 136 1.03 5.17 2.04
CA GLY A 136 1.92 4.82 0.94
C GLY A 136 2.65 3.50 1.17
N LEU A 137 3.16 3.26 2.39
CA LEU A 137 3.78 2.00 2.77
C LEU A 137 2.79 0.83 2.70
N GLN A 138 1.59 0.99 3.28
CA GLN A 138 0.55 -0.04 3.23
C GLN A 138 0.21 -0.42 1.79
N ASN A 139 0.06 0.56 0.93
CA ASN A 139 -0.26 0.35 -0.48
C ASN A 139 0.87 -0.32 -1.24
N ALA A 140 2.12 0.08 -0.99
CA ALA A 140 3.28 -0.56 -1.59
C ALA A 140 3.34 -2.05 -1.21
N VAL A 141 3.18 -2.39 0.07
CA VAL A 141 3.18 -3.78 0.54
C VAL A 141 1.99 -4.56 -0.03
N LEU A 142 0.77 -4.00 -0.02
CA LEU A 142 -0.41 -4.64 -0.61
C LEU A 142 -0.21 -4.93 -2.11
N ASN A 143 0.40 -3.99 -2.86
CA ASN A 143 0.74 -4.21 -4.27
C ASN A 143 1.68 -5.40 -4.46
N LEU A 144 2.69 -5.54 -3.60
CA LEU A 144 3.60 -6.69 -3.64
C LEU A 144 2.87 -8.00 -3.32
N LEU A 145 2.04 -8.02 -2.27
CA LEU A 145 1.27 -9.20 -1.88
C LEU A 145 0.27 -9.64 -2.95
N PHE A 146 -0.44 -8.70 -3.58
CA PHE A 146 -1.35 -9.03 -4.69
C PHE A 146 -0.60 -9.54 -5.91
N ASN A 147 0.57 -8.97 -6.23
CA ASN A 147 1.39 -9.48 -7.33
C ASN A 147 1.88 -10.91 -7.06
N ALA A 148 2.33 -11.19 -5.83
CA ALA A 148 2.73 -12.52 -5.40
C ALA A 148 1.58 -13.52 -5.51
N ARG A 149 0.40 -13.18 -4.99
CA ARG A 149 -0.80 -14.02 -5.09
C ARG A 149 -1.16 -14.32 -6.56
N ASP A 150 -1.16 -13.30 -7.40
CA ASP A 150 -1.51 -13.45 -8.82
C ASP A 150 -0.51 -14.31 -9.60
N ALA A 151 0.74 -14.42 -9.12
CA ALA A 151 1.75 -15.31 -9.65
C ALA A 151 1.55 -16.78 -9.24
N MET A 152 0.59 -17.07 -8.35
CA MET A 152 0.32 -18.41 -7.80
C MET A 152 -1.14 -18.84 -8.03
N PRO A 153 -1.58 -19.05 -9.26
CA PRO A 153 -2.99 -19.40 -9.57
C PRO A 153 -3.46 -20.72 -8.94
N GLY A 154 -2.54 -21.60 -8.59
CA GLY A 154 -2.83 -22.86 -7.89
C GLY A 154 -2.67 -22.80 -6.37
N GLY A 155 -2.46 -21.59 -5.81
CA GLY A 155 -2.08 -21.43 -4.42
C GLY A 155 -0.57 -21.51 -4.21
N GLY A 156 -0.12 -21.22 -2.98
CA GLY A 156 1.30 -21.24 -2.66
C GLY A 156 1.63 -20.53 -1.35
N LEU A 157 2.91 -20.19 -1.21
CA LEU A 157 3.46 -19.52 -0.04
C LEU A 157 3.96 -18.13 -0.41
N ILE A 158 3.56 -17.14 0.38
CA ILE A 158 4.16 -15.81 0.40
C ILE A 158 4.82 -15.62 1.76
N SER A 159 6.11 -15.29 1.76
CA SER A 159 6.82 -14.83 2.96
C SER A 159 7.09 -13.33 2.88
N VAL A 160 6.89 -12.66 4.01
CA VAL A 160 7.25 -11.26 4.21
C VAL A 160 8.24 -11.20 5.35
N ASP A 161 9.47 -10.80 5.02
CA ASP A 161 10.55 -10.68 6.01
C ASP A 161 10.97 -9.22 6.13
N VAL A 162 11.05 -8.72 7.36
CA VAL A 162 11.52 -7.36 7.64
C VAL A 162 12.75 -7.41 8.53
N ALA A 163 13.81 -6.75 8.08
CA ALA A 163 15.05 -6.71 8.82
C ALA A 163 15.75 -5.35 8.70
N LEU A 164 16.47 -4.99 9.76
CA LEU A 164 17.42 -3.87 9.72
C LEU A 164 18.69 -4.31 8.99
N VAL A 165 19.06 -3.55 7.96
CA VAL A 165 20.36 -3.68 7.30
C VAL A 165 21.28 -2.59 7.82
N PRO A 166 22.30 -2.92 8.61
CA PRO A 166 23.22 -1.93 9.15
C PRO A 166 24.02 -1.25 8.04
N GLU A 167 24.15 0.05 8.12
CA GLU A 167 25.00 0.84 7.24
C GLU A 167 26.00 1.65 8.07
N ARG A 168 27.28 1.74 7.63
CA ARG A 168 28.35 2.35 8.45
C ARG A 168 28.21 3.85 8.62
N SER A 169 27.53 4.54 7.73
CA SER A 169 27.46 6.01 7.68
C SER A 169 26.08 6.59 7.99
N THR A 170 25.06 5.75 8.23
CA THR A 170 23.67 6.16 8.44
C THR A 170 23.04 5.41 9.60
N ASP A 171 21.80 5.72 9.93
CA ASP A 171 20.99 4.97 10.90
C ASP A 171 20.62 3.55 10.41
N GLY A 172 21.11 3.15 9.23
CA GLY A 172 20.81 1.90 8.56
C GLY A 172 19.62 2.00 7.63
N GLN A 173 19.22 0.86 7.11
CA GLN A 173 18.07 0.74 6.21
C GLN A 173 17.18 -0.40 6.67
N VAL A 174 15.88 -0.28 6.47
CA VAL A 174 14.92 -1.36 6.71
C VAL A 174 14.56 -1.99 5.39
N ASP A 175 14.83 -3.29 5.25
CA ASP A 175 14.41 -4.09 4.12
C ASP A 175 13.08 -4.76 4.43
N ILE A 176 12.11 -4.57 3.55
CA ILE A 176 10.84 -5.31 3.52
C ILE A 176 10.91 -6.20 2.29
N ARG A 177 11.08 -7.50 2.52
CA ARG A 177 11.23 -8.51 1.49
C ARG A 177 9.94 -9.30 1.35
N VAL A 178 9.38 -9.33 0.16
CA VAL A 178 8.22 -10.15 -0.18
C VAL A 178 8.67 -11.20 -1.17
N GLU A 179 8.52 -12.46 -0.81
CA GLU A 179 8.92 -13.62 -1.61
C GLU A 179 7.71 -14.51 -1.87
N ASP A 180 7.54 -14.95 -3.10
CA ASP A 180 6.55 -15.94 -3.53
C ASP A 180 7.20 -17.13 -4.19
N ASN A 181 6.55 -18.28 -4.14
CA ASN A 181 6.93 -19.49 -4.86
C ASN A 181 6.11 -19.71 -6.14
N GLY A 182 5.69 -18.63 -6.79
CA GLY A 182 4.86 -18.66 -7.98
C GLY A 182 5.61 -18.96 -9.29
N ILE A 183 5.00 -18.57 -10.40
CA ILE A 183 5.52 -18.83 -11.75
C ILE A 183 6.84 -18.10 -12.05
N GLY A 184 7.19 -17.08 -11.27
CA GLY A 184 8.37 -16.25 -11.51
C GLY A 184 8.31 -15.45 -12.81
N MET A 185 9.46 -14.83 -13.14
CA MET A 185 9.59 -13.95 -14.31
C MET A 185 10.78 -14.35 -15.17
N SER A 186 10.64 -14.18 -16.50
CA SER A 186 11.78 -14.23 -17.41
C SER A 186 12.67 -13.00 -17.22
N ARG A 187 13.91 -13.07 -17.71
CA ARG A 187 14.84 -11.93 -17.68
C ARG A 187 14.28 -10.71 -18.41
N GLU A 188 13.58 -10.93 -19.52
CA GLU A 188 12.95 -9.85 -20.29
C GLU A 188 11.82 -9.18 -19.47
N THR A 189 10.99 -9.99 -18.82
CA THR A 189 9.93 -9.48 -17.93
C THR A 189 10.50 -8.70 -16.75
N MET A 190 11.56 -9.19 -16.11
CA MET A 190 12.20 -8.50 -14.97
C MET A 190 12.72 -7.11 -15.35
N VAL A 191 13.36 -6.97 -16.51
CA VAL A 191 13.88 -5.68 -16.99
C VAL A 191 12.77 -4.63 -17.11
N ARG A 192 11.58 -5.07 -17.49
CA ARG A 192 10.42 -4.21 -17.73
C ARG A 192 9.43 -4.18 -16.57
N ALA A 193 9.69 -4.92 -15.50
CA ALA A 193 8.73 -5.10 -14.39
C ALA A 193 8.31 -3.77 -13.72
N PHE A 194 9.17 -2.76 -13.80
CA PHE A 194 8.92 -1.42 -13.27
C PHE A 194 8.50 -0.40 -14.34
N ASP A 195 8.35 -0.83 -15.60
CA ASP A 195 7.85 0.06 -16.66
C ASP A 195 6.35 0.30 -16.45
N PRO A 196 5.89 1.56 -16.49
CA PRO A 196 4.47 1.85 -16.39
C PRO A 196 3.67 1.13 -17.47
N PHE A 197 2.55 0.51 -17.07
CA PHE A 197 1.64 -0.23 -17.95
C PHE A 197 2.18 -1.53 -18.56
N PHE A 198 3.39 -1.94 -18.22
CA PHE A 198 3.88 -3.25 -18.61
C PHE A 198 3.21 -4.34 -17.76
N THR A 199 2.59 -5.31 -18.39
CA THR A 199 1.96 -6.44 -17.74
C THR A 199 2.07 -7.71 -18.58
N THR A 200 2.26 -8.84 -17.93
CA THR A 200 2.14 -10.18 -18.52
C THR A 200 0.79 -10.84 -18.25
N LYS A 201 -0.07 -10.16 -17.47
CA LYS A 201 -1.43 -10.60 -17.11
C LYS A 201 -2.36 -10.05 -18.17
N GLY A 202 -2.81 -10.79 -19.14
CA GLY A 202 -3.79 -10.49 -20.20
C GLY A 202 -4.38 -9.05 -20.28
N GLU A 203 -5.27 -8.77 -21.20
CA GLU A 203 -5.87 -7.44 -21.36
C GLU A 203 -6.61 -6.98 -20.08
N GLY A 204 -6.16 -5.88 -19.47
CA GLY A 204 -6.73 -5.28 -18.27
C GLY A 204 -5.81 -4.25 -17.59
N LEU A 205 -6.23 -3.73 -16.43
CA LEU A 205 -5.51 -2.75 -15.60
C LEU A 205 -4.23 -3.32 -14.94
N GLY A 206 -3.42 -4.06 -15.69
CA GLY A 206 -2.13 -4.53 -15.22
C GLY A 206 -1.01 -3.48 -15.41
N GLY A 207 0.14 -3.70 -14.75
CA GLY A 207 1.38 -2.96 -15.01
C GLY A 207 1.50 -1.62 -14.26
N VAL A 208 0.71 -1.38 -13.21
CA VAL A 208 0.83 -0.18 -12.38
C VAL A 208 1.37 -0.47 -10.97
N GLY A 209 1.23 -1.70 -10.47
CA GLY A 209 1.59 -2.06 -9.09
C GLY A 209 3.07 -1.85 -8.78
N LEU A 210 3.99 -2.49 -9.50
CA LEU A 210 5.43 -2.34 -9.28
C LEU A 210 5.95 -0.92 -9.58
N PRO A 211 5.52 -0.21 -10.64
CA PRO A 211 5.83 1.21 -10.81
C PRO A 211 5.42 2.09 -9.62
N MET A 212 4.25 1.85 -9.00
CA MET A 212 3.82 2.57 -7.81
C MET A 212 4.71 2.27 -6.59
N VAL A 213 5.09 0.99 -6.39
CA VAL A 213 6.06 0.61 -5.34
C VAL A 213 7.39 1.33 -5.54
N LYS A 214 7.86 1.44 -6.79
CA LYS A 214 9.10 2.16 -7.13
C LYS A 214 8.98 3.65 -6.82
N SER A 215 7.91 4.30 -7.24
CA SER A 215 7.66 5.72 -6.97
C SER A 215 7.65 6.00 -5.46
N PHE A 216 6.92 5.20 -4.70
CA PHE A 216 6.89 5.30 -3.24
C PHE A 216 8.28 5.14 -2.61
N ALA A 217 9.05 4.13 -3.06
CA ALA A 217 10.41 3.92 -2.56
C ALA A 217 11.31 5.12 -2.79
N GLU A 218 11.27 5.68 -4.01
CA GLU A 218 12.06 6.86 -4.40
C GLU A 218 11.64 8.11 -3.59
N GLU A 219 10.34 8.33 -3.40
CA GLU A 219 9.81 9.44 -2.58
C GLU A 219 10.22 9.33 -1.11
N ALA A 220 10.31 8.11 -0.58
CA ALA A 220 10.81 7.85 0.77
C ALA A 220 12.35 7.87 0.89
N GLY A 221 13.07 8.16 -0.20
CA GLY A 221 14.54 8.16 -0.23
C GLY A 221 15.19 6.77 -0.22
N GLY A 222 14.41 5.75 -0.55
CA GLY A 222 14.84 4.36 -0.62
C GLY A 222 14.92 3.82 -2.05
N ASN A 223 14.85 2.51 -2.19
CA ASN A 223 14.81 1.85 -3.49
C ASN A 223 14.01 0.54 -3.43
N VAL A 224 13.73 -0.02 -4.61
CA VAL A 224 13.12 -1.35 -4.75
C VAL A 224 13.92 -2.18 -5.74
N THR A 225 14.11 -3.46 -5.43
CA THR A 225 14.77 -4.42 -6.30
C THR A 225 13.90 -5.66 -6.49
N VAL A 226 14.11 -6.36 -7.61
CA VAL A 226 13.43 -7.60 -7.95
C VAL A 226 14.44 -8.67 -8.32
N GLN A 227 14.23 -9.87 -7.80
CA GLN A 227 14.94 -11.10 -8.18
C GLN A 227 13.90 -12.15 -8.49
N SER A 228 14.01 -12.80 -9.64
CA SER A 228 13.04 -13.81 -10.04
C SER A 228 13.68 -14.85 -10.95
N THR A 229 13.18 -16.06 -10.86
CA THR A 229 13.54 -17.15 -11.77
C THR A 229 12.25 -17.80 -12.24
N LEU A 230 12.12 -17.99 -13.53
CA LEU A 230 10.94 -18.62 -14.12
C LEU A 230 10.73 -20.02 -13.54
N GLY A 231 9.53 -20.29 -13.02
CA GLY A 231 9.17 -21.55 -12.36
C GLY A 231 9.64 -21.70 -10.91
N ALA A 232 10.35 -20.70 -10.34
CA ALA A 232 10.87 -20.77 -8.97
C ALA A 232 10.32 -19.67 -8.05
N GLY A 233 9.64 -18.65 -8.62
CA GLY A 233 9.05 -17.56 -7.86
C GLY A 233 9.77 -16.23 -8.00
N THR A 234 9.36 -15.27 -7.19
CA THR A 234 9.88 -13.90 -7.20
C THR A 234 10.14 -13.40 -5.80
N THR A 235 11.22 -12.65 -5.65
CA THR A 235 11.52 -11.86 -4.45
C THR A 235 11.58 -10.39 -4.83
N VAL A 236 10.77 -9.56 -4.18
CA VAL A 236 10.84 -8.10 -4.27
C VAL A 236 11.29 -7.55 -2.93
N THR A 237 12.33 -6.73 -2.93
CA THR A 237 12.85 -6.08 -1.73
C THR A 237 12.63 -4.58 -1.82
N LEU A 238 11.82 -4.04 -0.94
CA LEU A 238 11.62 -2.61 -0.71
C LEU A 238 12.56 -2.18 0.41
N ARG A 239 13.49 -1.28 0.12
CA ARG A 239 14.51 -0.80 1.03
C ARG A 239 14.28 0.67 1.36
N LEU A 240 14.14 1.00 2.64
CA LEU A 240 13.80 2.33 3.12
C LEU A 240 14.80 2.82 4.18
N PRO A 241 15.17 4.13 4.18
CA PRO A 241 16.07 4.67 5.19
C PRO A 241 15.47 4.56 6.59
N ALA A 242 16.26 4.07 7.54
CA ALA A 242 15.92 4.07 8.95
C ALA A 242 16.14 5.47 9.54
N ILE A 243 15.38 5.80 10.58
CA ILE A 243 15.57 6.99 11.41
C ILE A 243 15.55 6.60 12.88
N ARG A 244 16.41 7.24 13.67
CA ARG A 244 16.46 7.11 15.13
C ARG A 244 15.66 8.21 15.80
#